data_f2663f8ebc8e61089f013c8554571ac3
#
_entry.id   f2663f8ebc8e61089f013c8554571ac3
#
_cell.length_a   1.000
_cell.length_b   1.000
_cell.length_c   1.000
_cell.angle_alpha   90.00
_cell.angle_beta   90.00
_cell.angle_gamma   90.00
#
_symmetry.space_group_name_H-M   'P 1'
#
loop_
_entity.id
_entity.type
_entity.pdbx_description
1 polymer ?
#
loop_
_entity_poly.entity_id
_entity_poly.type
_entity_poly.pdbx_seq_one_letter_code
_entity_poly.pdbx_strand_id
1 'polypeptide(L)'
;MVRVRIAPSPTGIPHIGNTRTALFNYLFTKHNKGKFIIRIEDTDQARIVKGAKKAIFEIPDWLGLLWDEEYTQSERKNIYKEHADLLVKKGLAYREEGAIRFKIPTNREIFWADAIGNKKITFKTDVIEPFVILKSDGFPTYHLANVVDDHLMDISHVIRGDEWISSTPKHILLYEAFGWELPVFAHLPVILGSDKTKLSKRHGAKSVLDYKKEGYLKEALLNFMAFLGWNPGGD
;
A
#
# COMPACT_ATOMS: atom_id res chain seq x y z
N MET A 1 12.69 7.57 13.39
CA MET A 1 13.11 7.93 12.01
C MET A 1 11.92 7.71 11.09
N VAL A 2 11.67 8.61 10.13
CA VAL A 2 10.61 8.38 9.12
C VAL A 2 11.00 7.23 8.20
N ARG A 3 10.11 6.26 8.04
CA ARG A 3 10.22 5.15 7.09
C ARG A 3 8.90 4.99 6.36
N VAL A 4 8.95 5.02 5.05
CA VAL A 4 7.77 4.87 4.19
C VAL A 4 8.04 3.83 3.10
N ARG A 5 6.99 3.38 2.46
CA ARG A 5 7.11 2.39 1.39
C ARG A 5 6.13 2.64 0.26
N ILE A 6 6.57 2.30 -0.95
CA ILE A 6 5.66 1.95 -2.02
C ILE A 6 5.53 0.42 -2.06
N ALA A 7 4.31 -0.08 -2.20
CA ALA A 7 4.00 -1.50 -2.10
C ALA A 7 3.20 -1.98 -3.33
N PRO A 8 3.81 -1.97 -4.53
CA PRO A 8 3.13 -2.35 -5.75
C PRO A 8 2.99 -3.87 -5.89
N SER A 9 1.81 -4.30 -6.31
CA SER A 9 1.60 -5.67 -6.78
C SER A 9 1.99 -5.80 -8.26
N PRO A 10 2.77 -6.83 -8.66
CA PRO A 10 3.20 -7.01 -10.05
C PRO A 10 2.07 -7.59 -10.95
N THR A 11 0.83 -7.19 -10.70
CA THR A 11 -0.37 -7.57 -11.48
C THR A 11 -0.58 -6.69 -12.71
N GLY A 12 0.37 -5.85 -13.03
CA GLY A 12 0.42 -5.00 -14.22
C GLY A 12 1.52 -3.96 -14.11
N ILE A 13 1.87 -3.34 -15.24
CA ILE A 13 2.86 -2.26 -15.28
C ILE A 13 2.28 -1.04 -14.55
N PRO A 14 3.05 -0.40 -13.63
CA PRO A 14 2.59 0.78 -12.91
C PRO A 14 2.18 1.92 -13.86
N HIS A 15 1.06 2.54 -13.58
CA HIS A 15 0.58 3.73 -14.27
C HIS A 15 0.95 5.01 -13.49
N ILE A 16 0.68 6.17 -14.08
CA ILE A 16 1.02 7.47 -13.50
C ILE A 16 0.49 7.66 -12.06
N GLY A 17 -0.68 7.10 -11.72
CA GLY A 17 -1.24 7.16 -10.36
C GLY A 17 -0.39 6.43 -9.31
N ASN A 18 0.11 5.23 -9.64
CA ASN A 18 1.02 4.50 -8.76
C ASN A 18 2.34 5.26 -8.60
N THR A 19 2.84 5.80 -9.70
CA THR A 19 4.11 6.55 -9.71
C THR A 19 4.01 7.86 -8.94
N ARG A 20 2.86 8.57 -9.02
CA ARG A 20 2.62 9.75 -8.17
C ARG A 20 2.66 9.39 -6.68
N THR A 21 2.05 8.27 -6.29
CA THR A 21 2.12 7.80 -4.90
C THR A 21 3.56 7.49 -4.49
N ALA A 22 4.37 6.91 -5.38
CA ALA A 22 5.79 6.70 -5.14
C ALA A 22 6.54 8.03 -4.96
N LEU A 23 6.27 9.02 -5.81
CA LEU A 23 6.86 10.36 -5.73
C LEU A 23 6.55 11.02 -4.38
N PHE A 24 5.30 11.00 -3.91
CA PHE A 24 4.94 11.60 -2.62
C PHE A 24 5.61 10.90 -1.45
N ASN A 25 5.70 9.56 -1.45
CA ASN A 25 6.47 8.80 -0.46
C ASN A 25 7.96 9.22 -0.48
N TYR A 26 8.56 9.29 -1.66
CA TYR A 26 9.95 9.69 -1.83
C TYR A 26 10.21 11.12 -1.32
N LEU A 27 9.39 12.10 -1.72
CA LEU A 27 9.54 13.50 -1.31
C LEU A 27 9.37 13.66 0.21
N PHE A 28 8.37 12.97 0.79
CA PHE A 28 8.16 12.95 2.24
C PHE A 28 9.38 12.39 2.98
N THR A 29 9.97 11.31 2.44
CA THR A 29 11.17 10.72 3.00
C THR A 29 12.36 11.67 2.93
N LYS A 30 12.58 12.30 1.78
CA LYS A 30 13.72 13.25 1.61
C LYS A 30 13.59 14.46 2.51
N HIS A 31 12.37 15.02 2.63
CA HIS A 31 12.10 16.15 3.53
C HIS A 31 12.43 15.80 4.99
N ASN A 32 12.12 14.58 5.42
CA ASN A 32 12.29 14.13 6.80
C ASN A 32 13.62 13.39 7.06
N LYS A 33 14.52 13.31 6.09
CA LYS A 33 15.80 12.57 6.17
C LYS A 33 15.57 11.11 6.58
N GLY A 34 14.51 10.51 6.06
CA GLY A 34 14.07 9.14 6.38
C GLY A 34 14.52 8.12 5.33
N LYS A 35 13.84 6.96 5.30
CA LYS A 35 14.09 5.87 4.36
C LYS A 35 12.87 5.58 3.49
N PHE A 36 13.11 5.36 2.19
CA PHE A 36 12.12 4.98 1.19
C PHE A 36 12.33 3.53 0.77
N ILE A 37 11.29 2.72 0.89
CA ILE A 37 11.34 1.26 0.68
C ILE A 37 10.47 0.90 -0.53
N ILE A 38 10.95 -0.05 -1.35
CA ILE A 38 10.13 -0.72 -2.35
C ILE A 38 9.81 -2.13 -1.85
N ARG A 39 8.52 -2.45 -1.70
CA ARG A 39 8.04 -3.78 -1.33
C ARG A 39 7.15 -4.35 -2.42
N ILE A 40 7.59 -5.44 -3.05
CA ILE A 40 6.80 -6.16 -4.04
C ILE A 40 5.74 -7.01 -3.35
N GLU A 41 4.46 -6.71 -3.59
CA GLU A 41 3.33 -7.47 -3.04
C GLU A 41 2.83 -8.50 -4.07
N ASP A 42 3.52 -9.63 -4.13
CA ASP A 42 3.30 -10.72 -5.09
C ASP A 42 2.63 -11.96 -4.46
N THR A 43 1.86 -11.79 -3.40
CA THR A 43 1.18 -12.91 -2.72
C THR A 43 0.07 -13.56 -3.54
N ASP A 44 -0.40 -12.92 -4.61
CA ASP A 44 -1.30 -13.48 -5.60
C ASP A 44 -0.52 -13.89 -6.86
N GLN A 45 0.09 -15.07 -6.79
CA GLN A 45 0.97 -15.60 -7.83
C GLN A 45 0.26 -15.82 -9.19
N ALA A 46 -1.05 -16.09 -9.16
CA ALA A 46 -1.84 -16.33 -10.38
C ALA A 46 -2.04 -15.05 -11.21
N ARG A 47 -1.90 -13.87 -10.60
CA ARG A 47 -2.12 -12.58 -11.27
C ARG A 47 -0.85 -11.86 -11.68
N ILE A 48 0.32 -12.49 -11.52
CA ILE A 48 1.60 -11.88 -11.90
C ILE A 48 1.68 -11.70 -13.40
N VAL A 49 2.00 -10.48 -13.83
CA VAL A 49 2.19 -10.13 -15.24
C VAL A 49 3.69 -10.10 -15.58
N LYS A 50 4.05 -10.78 -16.65
CA LYS A 50 5.44 -10.80 -17.14
C LYS A 50 5.96 -9.37 -17.38
N GLY A 51 7.13 -9.07 -16.84
CA GLY A 51 7.77 -7.75 -16.97
C GLY A 51 7.30 -6.70 -15.94
N ALA A 52 6.19 -6.93 -15.20
CA ALA A 52 5.69 -5.96 -14.22
C ALA A 52 6.69 -5.73 -13.07
N LYS A 53 7.30 -6.80 -12.53
CA LYS A 53 8.33 -6.66 -11.49
C LYS A 53 9.50 -5.80 -11.97
N LYS A 54 9.98 -6.00 -13.20
CA LYS A 54 11.05 -5.17 -13.79
C LYS A 54 10.62 -3.71 -13.88
N ALA A 55 9.41 -3.44 -14.37
CA ALA A 55 8.91 -2.08 -14.52
C ALA A 55 8.75 -1.35 -13.17
N ILE A 56 8.43 -2.07 -12.09
CA ILE A 56 8.34 -1.51 -10.72
C ILE A 56 9.67 -0.88 -10.27
N PHE A 57 10.80 -1.44 -10.67
CA PHE A 57 12.12 -0.89 -10.37
C PHE A 57 12.61 0.09 -11.45
N GLU A 58 12.36 -0.20 -12.72
CA GLU A 58 12.81 0.65 -13.84
C GLU A 58 12.20 2.06 -13.78
N ILE A 59 10.93 2.19 -13.37
CA ILE A 59 10.25 3.48 -13.30
C ILE A 59 10.88 4.41 -12.25
N PRO A 60 11.02 4.03 -10.96
CA PRO A 60 11.68 4.86 -9.97
C PRO A 60 13.14 5.17 -10.33
N ASP A 61 13.89 4.21 -10.85
CA ASP A 61 15.28 4.40 -11.28
C ASP A 61 15.37 5.48 -12.37
N TRP A 62 14.57 5.37 -13.42
CA TRP A 62 14.54 6.38 -14.49
C TRP A 62 14.17 7.77 -13.99
N LEU A 63 13.23 7.85 -13.03
CA LEU A 63 12.79 9.12 -12.44
C LEU A 63 13.76 9.65 -11.38
N GLY A 64 14.77 8.89 -10.96
CA GLY A 64 15.69 9.27 -9.89
C GLY A 64 15.07 9.17 -8.49
N LEU A 65 14.01 8.39 -8.33
CA LEU A 65 13.40 8.09 -7.02
C LEU A 65 14.13 6.92 -6.35
N LEU A 66 15.37 7.17 -5.91
CA LEU A 66 16.23 6.15 -5.33
C LEU A 66 15.66 5.65 -3.99
N TRP A 67 15.62 4.33 -3.84
CA TRP A 67 15.14 3.65 -2.64
C TRP A 67 16.31 3.13 -1.80
N ASP A 68 16.05 2.94 -0.51
CA ASP A 68 17.06 2.51 0.46
C ASP A 68 17.04 1.00 0.67
N GLU A 69 15.86 0.38 0.59
CA GLU A 69 15.66 -1.05 0.87
C GLU A 69 14.61 -1.63 -0.10
N GLU A 70 14.73 -2.93 -0.38
CA GLU A 70 13.75 -3.66 -1.19
C GLU A 70 13.37 -5.00 -0.55
N TYR A 71 12.09 -5.39 -0.73
CA TYR A 71 11.55 -6.64 -0.21
C TYR A 71 10.57 -7.26 -1.20
N THR A 72 10.45 -8.59 -1.16
CA THR A 72 9.47 -9.37 -1.94
C THR A 72 8.66 -10.25 -0.99
N GLN A 73 7.34 -10.14 -1.02
CA GLN A 73 6.46 -10.82 -0.06
C GLN A 73 6.44 -12.33 -0.22
N SER A 74 6.53 -12.86 -1.45
CA SER A 74 6.58 -14.31 -1.68
C SER A 74 7.78 -14.99 -0.99
N GLU A 75 8.86 -14.28 -0.73
CA GLU A 75 10.06 -14.78 -0.05
C GLU A 75 9.88 -14.85 1.48
N ARG A 76 8.80 -14.27 2.01
CA ARG A 76 8.54 -14.08 3.45
C ARG A 76 7.37 -14.93 3.99
N LYS A 77 6.92 -15.95 3.27
CA LYS A 77 5.76 -16.80 3.60
C LYS A 77 5.75 -17.32 5.02
N ASN A 78 6.89 -17.80 5.51
CA ASN A 78 6.99 -18.38 6.86
C ASN A 78 6.68 -17.35 7.94
N ILE A 79 7.12 -16.12 7.77
CA ILE A 79 6.85 -15.00 8.69
C ILE A 79 5.34 -14.79 8.81
N TYR A 80 4.62 -14.74 7.71
CA TYR A 80 3.17 -14.53 7.73
C TYR A 80 2.42 -15.69 8.34
N LYS A 81 2.87 -16.94 8.08
CA LYS A 81 2.30 -18.14 8.68
C LYS A 81 2.45 -18.13 10.20
N GLU A 82 3.64 -17.81 10.71
CA GLU A 82 3.90 -17.70 12.15
C GLU A 82 2.98 -16.66 12.82
N HIS A 83 2.77 -15.51 12.18
CA HIS A 83 1.89 -14.46 12.68
C HIS A 83 0.40 -14.86 12.62
N ALA A 84 -0.02 -15.55 11.57
CA ALA A 84 -1.38 -16.08 11.49
C ALA A 84 -1.63 -17.13 12.57
N ASP A 85 -0.68 -18.06 12.79
CA ASP A 85 -0.74 -19.07 13.83
C ASP A 85 -0.76 -18.44 15.25
N LEU A 86 -0.02 -17.36 15.46
CA LEU A 86 -0.05 -16.59 16.70
C LEU A 86 -1.46 -16.04 16.99
N LEU A 87 -2.16 -15.50 15.98
CA LEU A 87 -3.53 -15.01 16.14
C LEU A 87 -4.51 -16.13 16.47
N VAL A 88 -4.31 -17.33 15.90
CA VAL A 88 -5.10 -18.52 16.27
C VAL A 88 -4.84 -18.91 17.73
N LYS A 89 -3.58 -18.95 18.17
CA LYS A 89 -3.21 -19.23 19.57
C LYS A 89 -3.81 -18.23 20.55
N LYS A 90 -3.89 -16.95 20.16
CA LYS A 90 -4.56 -15.89 20.96
C LYS A 90 -6.09 -15.98 20.92
N GLY A 91 -6.70 -16.89 20.16
CA GLY A 91 -8.15 -17.01 20.00
C GLY A 91 -8.78 -15.90 19.14
N LEU A 92 -7.95 -15.04 18.48
CA LEU A 92 -8.38 -13.92 17.65
C LEU A 92 -8.57 -14.30 16.17
N ALA A 93 -8.18 -15.51 15.79
CA ALA A 93 -8.41 -16.11 14.48
C ALA A 93 -8.84 -17.57 14.63
N TYR A 94 -9.37 -18.16 13.57
CA TYR A 94 -9.79 -19.55 13.54
C TYR A 94 -9.45 -20.20 12.19
N ARG A 95 -9.36 -21.53 12.19
CA ARG A 95 -9.13 -22.30 10.97
C ARG A 95 -10.46 -22.75 10.37
N GLU A 96 -10.59 -22.58 9.07
CA GLU A 96 -11.75 -22.98 8.29
C GLU A 96 -11.30 -23.39 6.89
N GLU A 97 -11.66 -24.60 6.46
CA GLU A 97 -11.35 -25.14 5.12
C GLU A 97 -9.88 -24.98 4.69
N GLY A 98 -8.95 -25.19 5.64
CA GLY A 98 -7.51 -25.05 5.40
C GLY A 98 -6.97 -23.60 5.42
N ALA A 99 -7.84 -22.61 5.45
CA ALA A 99 -7.48 -21.21 5.60
C ALA A 99 -7.53 -20.77 7.07
N ILE A 100 -6.95 -19.60 7.36
CA ILE A 100 -7.09 -18.93 8.66
C ILE A 100 -7.86 -17.62 8.45
N ARG A 101 -8.94 -17.45 9.24
CA ARG A 101 -9.77 -16.26 9.25
C ARG A 101 -9.60 -15.46 10.53
N PHE A 102 -9.54 -14.15 10.40
CA PHE A 102 -9.51 -13.21 11.51
C PHE A 102 -10.94 -12.97 12.02
N LYS A 103 -11.11 -12.99 13.34
CA LYS A 103 -12.38 -12.68 14.01
C LYS A 103 -12.56 -11.17 14.13
N ILE A 104 -13.77 -10.71 13.90
CA ILE A 104 -14.11 -9.29 14.06
C ILE A 104 -14.81 -9.08 15.40
N PRO A 105 -14.35 -8.15 16.24
CA PRO A 105 -15.08 -7.77 17.44
C PRO A 105 -16.40 -7.08 17.06
N THR A 106 -17.48 -7.42 17.74
CA THR A 106 -18.82 -6.84 17.50
C THR A 106 -19.01 -5.54 18.27
N ASN A 107 -19.95 -4.71 17.83
CA ASN A 107 -20.41 -3.47 18.49
C ASN A 107 -19.28 -2.50 18.85
N ARG A 108 -18.33 -2.31 17.94
CA ARG A 108 -17.17 -1.46 18.18
C ARG A 108 -17.02 -0.40 17.09
N GLU A 109 -16.55 0.78 17.47
CA GLU A 109 -16.09 1.80 16.52
C GLU A 109 -14.56 1.80 16.41
N ILE A 110 -14.07 1.88 15.18
CA ILE A 110 -12.67 2.07 14.84
C ILE A 110 -12.54 3.45 14.24
N PHE A 111 -11.57 4.22 14.68
CA PHE A 111 -11.30 5.53 14.10
C PHE A 111 -9.79 5.79 14.01
N TRP A 112 -9.41 6.65 13.09
CA TRP A 112 -8.06 7.20 12.98
C TRP A 112 -8.14 8.63 12.47
N ALA A 113 -7.07 9.40 12.72
CA ALA A 113 -6.87 10.69 12.07
C ALA A 113 -6.04 10.46 10.81
N ASP A 114 -6.60 10.81 9.65
CA ASP A 114 -5.86 10.75 8.39
C ASP A 114 -4.96 11.98 8.26
N ALA A 115 -3.68 11.79 7.96
CA ALA A 115 -2.73 12.89 7.87
C ALA A 115 -3.00 13.83 6.68
N ILE A 116 -3.73 13.36 5.65
CA ILE A 116 -4.19 14.21 4.55
C ILE A 116 -5.50 14.87 4.94
N GLY A 117 -5.44 16.19 5.14
CA GLY A 117 -6.60 17.00 5.53
C GLY A 117 -7.02 16.85 6.99
N ASN A 118 -6.26 16.14 7.81
CA ASN A 118 -6.49 15.95 9.25
C ASN A 118 -7.94 15.53 9.59
N LYS A 119 -8.47 14.59 8.81
CA LYS A 119 -9.85 14.12 8.93
C LYS A 119 -9.94 12.92 9.86
N LYS A 120 -10.84 13.00 10.85
CA LYS A 120 -11.23 11.81 11.62
C LYS A 120 -12.12 10.92 10.75
N ILE A 121 -11.68 9.69 10.48
CA ILE A 121 -12.43 8.69 9.74
C ILE A 121 -12.88 7.62 10.74
N THR A 122 -14.15 7.24 10.70
CA THR A 122 -14.77 6.29 11.63
C THR A 122 -15.46 5.17 10.88
N PHE A 123 -15.29 3.94 11.33
CA PHE A 123 -15.97 2.74 10.84
C PHE A 123 -16.56 1.94 12.00
N LYS A 124 -17.73 1.34 11.80
CA LYS A 124 -18.31 0.35 12.72
C LYS A 124 -17.82 -1.05 12.35
N THR A 125 -17.48 -1.85 13.35
CA THR A 125 -17.03 -3.23 13.09
C THR A 125 -18.15 -4.12 12.53
N ASP A 126 -19.41 -3.79 12.79
CA ASP A 126 -20.59 -4.56 12.35
C ASP A 126 -20.73 -4.63 10.83
N VAL A 127 -20.06 -3.73 10.07
CA VAL A 127 -20.02 -3.76 8.61
C VAL A 127 -18.78 -4.52 8.07
N ILE A 128 -17.97 -5.09 8.95
CA ILE A 128 -16.76 -5.83 8.58
C ILE A 128 -16.98 -7.31 8.87
N GLU A 129 -16.98 -8.14 7.84
CA GLU A 129 -17.06 -9.58 8.01
C GLU A 129 -15.70 -10.20 8.38
N PRO A 130 -15.69 -11.37 9.09
CA PRO A 130 -14.49 -12.15 9.28
C PRO A 130 -13.79 -12.43 7.94
N PHE A 131 -12.52 -12.15 7.86
CA PHE A 131 -11.78 -12.22 6.59
C PHE A 131 -10.59 -13.16 6.65
N VAL A 132 -10.29 -13.80 5.53
CA VAL A 132 -9.13 -14.66 5.40
C VAL A 132 -7.86 -13.85 5.56
N ILE A 133 -6.95 -14.30 6.43
CA ILE A 133 -5.61 -13.73 6.62
C ILE A 133 -4.53 -14.62 6.04
N LEU A 134 -4.70 -15.95 6.08
CA LEU A 134 -3.83 -16.93 5.45
C LEU A 134 -4.68 -17.87 4.60
N LYS A 135 -4.36 -18.03 3.34
CA LYS A 135 -5.06 -18.91 2.39
C LYS A 135 -4.67 -20.37 2.60
N SER A 136 -5.48 -21.28 2.11
CA SER A 136 -5.21 -22.73 2.17
C SER A 136 -3.93 -23.15 1.43
N ASP A 137 -3.48 -22.38 0.44
CA ASP A 137 -2.20 -22.57 -0.26
C ASP A 137 -0.97 -22.07 0.53
N GLY A 138 -1.20 -21.54 1.75
CA GLY A 138 -0.16 -21.02 2.64
C GLY A 138 0.31 -19.61 2.31
N PHE A 139 -0.25 -18.96 1.30
CA PHE A 139 0.02 -17.53 1.07
C PHE A 139 -0.85 -16.64 1.96
N PRO A 140 -0.31 -15.53 2.48
CA PRO A 140 -1.11 -14.53 3.19
C PRO A 140 -2.05 -13.82 2.21
N THR A 141 -3.11 -13.25 2.75
CA THR A 141 -3.85 -12.21 2.05
C THR A 141 -3.13 -10.87 2.20
N TYR A 142 -3.50 -9.90 1.35
CA TYR A 142 -2.99 -8.52 1.41
C TYR A 142 -3.02 -7.94 2.84
N HIS A 143 -4.12 -8.14 3.57
CA HIS A 143 -4.29 -7.51 4.88
C HIS A 143 -3.26 -7.96 5.90
N LEU A 144 -3.01 -9.27 6.00
CA LEU A 144 -2.01 -9.80 6.93
C LEU A 144 -0.58 -9.42 6.49
N ALA A 145 -0.26 -9.66 5.21
CA ALA A 145 1.08 -9.41 4.70
C ALA A 145 1.48 -7.93 4.83
N ASN A 146 0.55 -7.02 4.50
CA ASN A 146 0.78 -5.59 4.61
C ASN A 146 1.08 -5.17 6.07
N VAL A 147 0.26 -5.59 7.03
CA VAL A 147 0.40 -5.22 8.45
C VAL A 147 1.68 -5.80 9.06
N VAL A 148 1.95 -7.08 8.82
CA VAL A 148 3.15 -7.75 9.35
C VAL A 148 4.42 -7.10 8.80
N ASP A 149 4.45 -6.83 7.51
CA ASP A 149 5.60 -6.21 6.89
C ASP A 149 5.77 -4.74 7.30
N ASP A 150 4.70 -3.96 7.35
CA ASP A 150 4.77 -2.57 7.79
C ASP A 150 5.33 -2.48 9.22
N HIS A 151 4.94 -3.42 10.11
CA HIS A 151 5.50 -3.49 11.46
C HIS A 151 6.98 -3.91 11.45
N LEU A 152 7.32 -5.03 10.79
CA LEU A 152 8.69 -5.57 10.80
C LEU A 152 9.70 -4.73 10.02
N MET A 153 9.22 -3.85 9.15
CA MET A 153 10.03 -2.87 8.41
C MET A 153 10.04 -1.50 9.07
N ASP A 154 9.47 -1.39 10.29
CA ASP A 154 9.37 -0.13 11.05
C ASP A 154 8.73 1.01 10.22
N ILE A 155 7.70 0.71 9.43
CA ILE A 155 7.01 1.72 8.63
C ILE A 155 6.29 2.69 9.56
N SER A 156 6.73 3.94 9.57
CA SER A 156 6.16 4.99 10.40
C SER A 156 4.93 5.67 9.79
N HIS A 157 4.88 5.74 8.45
CA HIS A 157 3.80 6.38 7.71
C HIS A 157 3.37 5.52 6.52
N VAL A 158 2.08 5.23 6.43
CA VAL A 158 1.45 4.51 5.33
C VAL A 158 0.80 5.52 4.40
N ILE A 159 1.56 5.98 3.39
CA ILE A 159 1.08 6.91 2.36
C ILE A 159 0.64 6.10 1.14
N ARG A 160 -0.67 6.13 0.80
CA ARG A 160 -1.26 5.33 -0.28
C ARG A 160 -2.49 6.01 -0.89
N GLY A 161 -3.07 5.45 -1.94
CA GLY A 161 -4.30 5.97 -2.54
C GLY A 161 -5.52 5.84 -1.61
N ASP A 162 -6.49 6.74 -1.73
CA ASP A 162 -7.71 6.78 -0.91
C ASP A 162 -8.66 5.59 -1.17
N GLU A 163 -8.49 4.86 -2.27
CA GLU A 163 -9.17 3.60 -2.51
C GLU A 163 -8.90 2.54 -1.43
N TRP A 164 -7.86 2.71 -0.64
CA TRP A 164 -7.49 1.81 0.45
C TRP A 164 -8.06 2.22 1.82
N ILE A 165 -8.81 3.31 1.90
CA ILE A 165 -9.47 3.76 3.14
C ILE A 165 -10.34 2.64 3.74
N SER A 166 -11.10 1.94 2.92
CA SER A 166 -11.97 0.83 3.37
C SER A 166 -11.20 -0.39 3.92
N SER A 167 -9.91 -0.52 3.61
CA SER A 167 -9.04 -1.56 4.15
C SER A 167 -8.41 -1.18 5.49
N THR A 168 -8.34 0.12 5.80
CA THR A 168 -7.67 0.62 7.01
C THR A 168 -8.26 0.06 8.30
N PRO A 169 -9.59 -0.10 8.47
CA PRO A 169 -10.15 -0.70 9.69
C PRO A 169 -9.66 -2.13 9.93
N LYS A 170 -9.52 -2.95 8.88
CA LYS A 170 -8.98 -4.31 8.98
C LYS A 170 -7.52 -4.30 9.42
N HIS A 171 -6.73 -3.34 8.93
CA HIS A 171 -5.34 -3.19 9.32
C HIS A 171 -5.24 -2.76 10.79
N ILE A 172 -6.02 -1.78 11.23
CA ILE A 172 -6.07 -1.34 12.64
C ILE A 172 -6.39 -2.51 13.56
N LEU A 173 -7.41 -3.31 13.24
CA LEU A 173 -7.77 -4.50 14.01
C LEU A 173 -6.63 -5.52 14.10
N LEU A 174 -5.87 -5.71 13.03
CA LEU A 174 -4.70 -6.60 13.04
C LEU A 174 -3.56 -6.04 13.88
N TYR A 175 -3.24 -4.74 13.78
CA TYR A 175 -2.25 -4.08 14.64
C TYR A 175 -2.60 -4.26 16.13
N GLU A 176 -3.85 -3.99 16.50
CA GLU A 176 -4.35 -4.16 17.86
C GLU A 176 -4.28 -5.61 18.33
N ALA A 177 -4.64 -6.59 17.47
CA ALA A 177 -4.60 -8.01 17.79
C ALA A 177 -3.17 -8.50 18.07
N PHE A 178 -2.19 -7.92 17.40
CA PHE A 178 -0.78 -8.17 17.68
C PHE A 178 -0.27 -7.38 18.89
N GLY A 179 -0.91 -6.29 19.29
CA GLY A 179 -0.44 -5.36 20.33
C GLY A 179 0.63 -4.40 19.81
N TRP A 180 0.57 -4.06 18.52
CA TRP A 180 1.52 -3.16 17.88
C TRP A 180 1.01 -1.73 17.79
N GLU A 181 1.92 -0.77 17.79
CA GLU A 181 1.60 0.64 17.54
C GLU A 181 1.19 0.85 16.09
N LEU A 182 0.21 1.73 15.88
CA LEU A 182 -0.25 2.08 14.54
C LEU A 182 0.73 3.01 13.83
N PRO A 183 0.99 2.81 12.54
CA PRO A 183 1.62 3.84 11.73
C PRO A 183 0.66 5.01 11.50
N VAL A 184 1.19 6.15 11.12
CA VAL A 184 0.37 7.27 10.63
C VAL A 184 -0.17 6.93 9.25
N PHE A 185 -1.50 7.00 9.07
CA PHE A 185 -2.14 6.78 7.78
C PHE A 185 -2.32 8.10 7.02
N ALA A 186 -2.01 8.09 5.73
CA ALA A 186 -2.16 9.22 4.82
C ALA A 186 -2.72 8.74 3.47
N HIS A 187 -3.96 9.11 3.16
CA HIS A 187 -4.64 8.66 1.95
C HIS A 187 -4.70 9.79 0.90
N LEU A 188 -3.91 9.62 -0.15
CA LEU A 188 -3.86 10.54 -1.29
C LEU A 188 -5.10 10.38 -2.16
N PRO A 189 -5.74 11.47 -2.60
CA PRO A 189 -6.88 11.38 -3.50
C PRO A 189 -6.48 10.69 -4.82
N VAL A 190 -7.39 9.90 -5.39
CA VAL A 190 -7.17 9.29 -6.71
C VAL A 190 -7.05 10.36 -7.80
N ILE A 191 -6.29 10.05 -8.85
CA ILE A 191 -6.27 10.88 -10.06
C ILE A 191 -7.53 10.53 -10.85
N LEU A 192 -8.24 11.56 -11.30
CA LEU A 192 -9.43 11.42 -12.12
C LEU A 192 -9.08 11.55 -13.61
N GLY A 193 -9.80 10.80 -14.44
CA GLY A 193 -9.83 11.00 -15.88
C GLY A 193 -10.70 12.20 -16.28
N SER A 194 -10.80 12.46 -17.58
CA SER A 194 -11.67 13.52 -18.14
C SER A 194 -13.15 13.29 -17.84
N ASP A 195 -13.55 12.05 -17.66
CA ASP A 195 -14.89 11.62 -17.27
C ASP A 195 -15.16 11.70 -15.76
N LYS A 196 -14.22 12.26 -14.98
CA LYS A 196 -14.25 12.37 -13.51
C LYS A 196 -14.28 11.02 -12.78
N THR A 197 -14.06 9.91 -13.47
CA THR A 197 -13.85 8.61 -12.84
C THR A 197 -12.37 8.39 -12.49
N LYS A 198 -12.09 7.41 -11.61
CA LYS A 198 -10.71 7.05 -11.28
C LYS A 198 -9.92 6.69 -12.53
N LEU A 199 -8.79 7.35 -12.74
CA LEU A 199 -7.89 7.06 -13.84
C LEU A 199 -7.41 5.61 -13.76
N SER A 200 -7.67 4.85 -14.80
CA SER A 200 -7.26 3.44 -14.91
C SER A 200 -6.78 3.13 -16.33
N LYS A 201 -6.13 1.98 -16.52
CA LYS A 201 -5.70 1.54 -17.85
C LYS A 201 -6.83 1.50 -18.88
N ARG A 202 -8.06 1.17 -18.45
CA ARG A 202 -9.26 1.17 -19.32
C ARG A 202 -9.65 2.56 -19.80
N HIS A 203 -9.22 3.61 -19.08
CA HIS A 203 -9.46 5.02 -19.38
C HIS A 203 -8.20 5.72 -19.93
N GLY A 204 -7.28 4.96 -20.56
CA GLY A 204 -6.12 5.53 -21.23
C GLY A 204 -4.96 5.91 -20.30
N ALA A 205 -4.95 5.44 -19.05
CA ALA A 205 -3.80 5.65 -18.18
C ALA A 205 -2.56 4.96 -18.75
N LYS A 206 -1.65 5.76 -19.30
CA LYS A 206 -0.36 5.29 -19.81
C LYS A 206 0.56 4.89 -18.67
N SER A 207 1.44 3.92 -18.95
CA SER A 207 2.59 3.66 -18.10
C SER A 207 3.55 4.85 -18.18
N VAL A 208 4.27 5.08 -17.07
CA VAL A 208 5.35 6.07 -17.08
C VAL A 208 6.44 5.73 -18.10
N LEU A 209 6.66 4.44 -18.38
CA LEU A 209 7.59 4.01 -19.43
C LEU A 209 7.12 4.37 -20.85
N ASP A 210 5.82 4.55 -21.06
CA ASP A 210 5.31 5.00 -22.37
C ASP A 210 5.63 6.48 -22.59
N TYR A 211 5.52 7.32 -21.56
CA TYR A 211 5.97 8.71 -21.60
C TYR A 211 7.48 8.81 -21.87
N LYS A 212 8.30 7.94 -21.25
CA LYS A 212 9.73 7.82 -21.52
C LYS A 212 10.00 7.55 -23.00
N LYS A 213 9.28 6.59 -23.60
CA LYS A 213 9.42 6.22 -25.03
C LYS A 213 8.97 7.35 -25.98
N GLU A 214 7.96 8.12 -25.57
CA GLU A 214 7.47 9.27 -26.31
C GLU A 214 8.37 10.51 -26.19
N GLY A 215 9.49 10.42 -25.45
CA GLY A 215 10.49 11.48 -25.32
C GLY A 215 10.18 12.54 -24.28
N TYR A 216 9.23 12.31 -23.36
CA TYR A 216 8.97 13.24 -22.27
C TYR A 216 10.18 13.29 -21.33
N LEU A 217 10.56 14.51 -20.92
CA LEU A 217 11.59 14.73 -19.92
C LEU A 217 11.09 14.26 -18.55
N LYS A 218 11.92 13.55 -17.81
CA LYS A 218 11.57 13.06 -16.46
C LYS A 218 11.25 14.19 -15.50
N GLU A 219 11.95 15.32 -15.60
CA GLU A 219 11.74 16.50 -14.77
C GLU A 219 10.35 17.12 -15.00
N ALA A 220 9.91 17.19 -16.25
CA ALA A 220 8.57 17.69 -16.60
C ALA A 220 7.49 16.74 -16.03
N LEU A 221 7.70 15.42 -16.13
CA LEU A 221 6.77 14.43 -15.62
C LEU A 221 6.69 14.45 -14.08
N LEU A 222 7.84 14.56 -13.39
CA LEU A 222 7.91 14.70 -11.94
C LEU A 222 7.17 15.95 -11.47
N ASN A 223 7.43 17.09 -12.11
CA ASN A 223 6.76 18.37 -11.80
C ASN A 223 5.24 18.24 -11.99
N PHE A 224 4.80 17.69 -13.12
CA PHE A 224 3.39 17.45 -13.40
C PHE A 224 2.75 16.57 -12.30
N MET A 225 3.37 15.45 -11.95
CA MET A 225 2.84 14.55 -10.92
C MET A 225 2.81 15.20 -9.53
N ALA A 226 3.74 16.08 -9.19
CA ALA A 226 3.74 16.80 -7.94
C ALA A 226 2.51 17.72 -7.81
N PHE A 227 2.15 18.43 -8.87
CA PHE A 227 0.95 19.27 -8.90
C PHE A 227 -0.38 18.48 -8.85
N LEU A 228 -0.35 17.17 -9.07
CA LEU A 228 -1.54 16.33 -8.90
C LEU A 228 -1.81 16.01 -7.42
N GLY A 229 -2.00 17.00 -6.60
CA GLY A 229 -2.35 16.87 -5.18
C GLY A 229 -1.51 17.73 -4.24
N TRP A 230 -0.57 18.52 -4.76
CA TRP A 230 0.18 19.51 -4.01
C TRP A 230 0.15 20.86 -4.70
N ASN A 231 0.08 21.92 -3.91
CA ASN A 231 0.17 23.30 -4.39
C ASN A 231 1.22 24.02 -3.53
N PRO A 232 2.24 24.67 -4.14
CA PRO A 232 3.29 25.35 -3.39
C PRO A 232 2.76 26.54 -2.56
N GLY A 233 1.52 26.99 -2.78
CA GLY A 233 1.02 28.23 -2.23
C GLY A 233 1.67 29.43 -2.93
N GLY A 234 1.06 30.56 -2.83
CA GLY A 234 1.47 31.80 -3.50
C GLY A 234 0.58 32.10 -4.71
N ASP A 235 0.27 33.36 -4.86
CA ASP A 235 -0.45 33.94 -6.01
C ASP A 235 0.44 33.91 -7.26
#